data_906518538a3a0c7b685d02f818c73cc0
#
_entry.id   906518538a3a0c7b685d02f818c73cc0
#
_cell.length_a   1.000
_cell.length_b   1.000
_cell.length_c   1.000
_cell.angle_alpha   90.00
_cell.angle_beta   90.00
_cell.angle_gamma   90.00
#
_symmetry.space_group_name_H-M   'P 1'
#
loop_
_entity.id
_entity.type
_entity.pdbx_description
1 polymer ?
#
loop_
_entity_poly.entity_id
_entity_poly.type
_entity_poly.pdbx_seq_one_letter_code
_entity_poly.pdbx_strand_id
1 'polypeptide(L)'
;MPRSTIFPDGAWHGLIARGLERVLRTVHATSEYRPRAEIEDDPELQQIIPYCVVHHTRDDTYLLTRRLRRSSEKRLHHLYSLGIGGHVNPGDGEREDPVVGGLRREWAEEIRCASPARASLVALLNDDSSPVSRVHLGLVFLVEPADSLVEVREVEKLEGESLSLEAMRRHYLSMESWSQLVFDDLAAGAQTRVEKSPLIVDLDPEP
;
A
#
# COMPACT_ATOMS: atom_id res chain seq x y z
N MET A 1 -14.22 -2.78 -8.73
CA MET A 1 -15.31 -3.53 -8.07
C MET A 1 -16.34 -2.59 -7.49
N PRO A 2 -17.64 -2.99 -7.31
CA PRO A 2 -18.66 -2.10 -6.73
C PRO A 2 -18.35 -1.73 -5.28
N ARG A 3 -18.47 -0.44 -4.94
CA ARG A 3 -18.21 0.09 -3.59
C ARG A 3 -19.14 -0.52 -2.55
N SER A 4 -20.43 -0.69 -2.88
CA SER A 4 -21.43 -1.29 -1.99
C SER A 4 -21.12 -2.73 -1.56
N THR A 5 -20.34 -3.46 -2.36
CA THR A 5 -19.93 -4.83 -2.04
C THR A 5 -18.85 -4.87 -0.94
N ILE A 6 -17.98 -3.85 -0.91
CA ILE A 6 -16.95 -3.71 0.13
C ILE A 6 -17.55 -3.14 1.41
N PHE A 7 -18.44 -2.16 1.30
CA PHE A 7 -19.00 -1.39 2.40
C PHE A 7 -20.51 -1.61 2.58
N PRO A 8 -20.97 -2.86 2.80
CA PRO A 8 -22.42 -3.14 2.90
C PRO A 8 -23.10 -2.43 4.07
N ASP A 9 -22.35 -2.14 5.14
CA ASP A 9 -22.82 -1.48 6.35
C ASP A 9 -22.35 -0.02 6.47
N GLY A 10 -21.88 0.56 5.36
CA GLY A 10 -21.28 1.90 5.30
C GLY A 10 -19.75 1.86 5.32
N ALA A 11 -19.16 2.90 4.73
CA ALA A 11 -17.72 3.03 4.66
C ALA A 11 -17.11 3.47 6.00
N TRP A 12 -15.96 2.91 6.35
CA TRP A 12 -15.13 3.43 7.45
C TRP A 12 -14.14 4.46 6.90
N HIS A 13 -13.49 5.19 7.78
CA HIS A 13 -12.35 6.03 7.48
C HIS A 13 -11.13 5.55 8.27
N GLY A 14 -9.96 5.50 7.63
CA GLY A 14 -8.71 5.02 8.22
C GLY A 14 -8.46 3.53 8.00
N LEU A 15 -7.71 2.92 8.92
CA LEU A 15 -7.32 1.52 8.84
C LEU A 15 -8.22 0.63 9.68
N ILE A 16 -8.49 -0.58 9.17
CA ILE A 16 -9.11 -1.65 9.96
C ILE A 16 -8.37 -2.97 9.76
N ALA A 17 -8.10 -3.69 10.85
CA ALA A 17 -7.44 -4.99 10.86
C ALA A 17 -8.42 -6.18 10.88
N ARG A 18 -9.73 -5.91 10.85
CA ARG A 18 -10.80 -6.92 10.89
C ARG A 18 -11.42 -7.16 9.52
N GLY A 19 -11.91 -8.37 9.29
CA GLY A 19 -12.62 -8.71 8.05
C GLY A 19 -11.74 -8.85 6.81
N LEU A 20 -10.42 -8.96 6.96
CA LEU A 20 -9.45 -9.07 5.88
C LEU A 20 -9.78 -10.23 4.93
N GLU A 21 -10.03 -11.44 5.47
CA GLU A 21 -10.40 -12.61 4.67
C GLU A 21 -11.70 -12.38 3.89
N ARG A 22 -12.70 -11.74 4.51
CA ARG A 22 -13.97 -11.45 3.84
C ARG A 22 -13.71 -10.53 2.64
N VAL A 23 -12.96 -9.47 2.83
CA VAL A 23 -12.67 -8.51 1.76
C VAL A 23 -11.84 -9.17 0.66
N LEU A 24 -10.80 -9.96 0.99
CA LEU A 24 -10.06 -10.72 -0.03
C LEU A 24 -10.97 -11.62 -0.85
N ARG A 25 -11.82 -12.42 -0.22
CA ARG A 25 -12.79 -13.25 -0.96
C ARG A 25 -13.72 -12.42 -1.83
N THR A 26 -14.16 -11.26 -1.36
CA THR A 26 -15.00 -10.35 -2.13
C THR A 26 -14.24 -9.78 -3.32
N VAL A 27 -12.99 -9.34 -3.13
CA VAL A 27 -12.10 -8.88 -4.22
C VAL A 27 -12.00 -9.95 -5.30
N HIS A 28 -11.69 -11.19 -4.93
CA HIS A 28 -11.54 -12.29 -5.89
C HIS A 28 -12.84 -12.62 -6.63
N ALA A 29 -13.99 -12.53 -5.94
CA ALA A 29 -15.27 -12.92 -6.52
C ALA A 29 -15.90 -11.84 -7.42
N THR A 30 -15.58 -10.57 -7.20
CA THR A 30 -16.34 -9.46 -7.82
C THR A 30 -15.48 -8.42 -8.53
N SER A 31 -14.13 -8.55 -8.51
CA SER A 31 -13.27 -7.64 -9.25
C SER A 31 -13.34 -7.91 -10.75
N GLU A 32 -13.29 -6.84 -11.51
CA GLU A 32 -13.18 -6.85 -12.97
C GLU A 32 -12.22 -5.76 -13.41
N TYR A 33 -11.57 -5.95 -14.55
CA TYR A 33 -10.72 -4.93 -15.15
C TYR A 33 -11.57 -4.03 -16.04
N ARG A 34 -11.38 -2.72 -15.88
CA ARG A 34 -12.02 -1.68 -16.71
C ARG A 34 -11.00 -0.64 -17.14
N PRO A 35 -11.22 0.05 -18.26
CA PRO A 35 -10.39 1.18 -18.66
C PRO A 35 -10.33 2.23 -17.53
N ARG A 36 -9.13 2.68 -17.17
CA ARG A 36 -8.92 3.61 -16.06
C ARG A 36 -9.75 4.90 -16.19
N ALA A 37 -9.85 5.45 -17.39
CA ALA A 37 -10.62 6.65 -17.66
C ALA A 37 -12.14 6.53 -17.34
N GLU A 38 -12.66 5.31 -17.24
CA GLU A 38 -14.07 5.05 -16.92
C GLU A 38 -14.34 4.95 -15.42
N ILE A 39 -13.26 4.70 -14.61
CA ILE A 39 -13.40 4.37 -13.20
C ILE A 39 -12.68 5.35 -12.27
N GLU A 40 -11.80 6.23 -12.81
CA GLU A 40 -10.93 7.10 -12.00
C GLU A 40 -11.72 8.14 -11.19
N ASP A 41 -12.89 8.52 -11.64
CA ASP A 41 -13.76 9.50 -10.99
C ASP A 41 -15.13 8.91 -10.58
N ASP A 42 -15.33 7.59 -10.65
CA ASP A 42 -16.59 6.94 -10.29
C ASP A 42 -16.62 6.53 -8.81
N PRO A 43 -17.31 7.27 -7.92
CA PRO A 43 -17.34 6.98 -6.49
C PRO A 43 -18.11 5.70 -6.14
N GLU A 44 -18.83 5.09 -7.07
CA GLU A 44 -19.52 3.80 -6.87
C GLU A 44 -18.60 2.60 -7.06
N LEU A 45 -17.35 2.85 -7.49
CA LEU A 45 -16.34 1.83 -7.71
C LEU A 45 -15.18 1.98 -6.73
N GLN A 46 -14.53 0.85 -6.42
CA GLN A 46 -13.27 0.80 -5.66
C GLN A 46 -12.19 0.13 -6.50
N GLN A 47 -11.09 0.81 -6.66
CA GLN A 47 -9.86 0.31 -7.27
C GLN A 47 -8.98 -0.29 -6.17
N ILE A 48 -8.52 -1.53 -6.36
CA ILE A 48 -7.74 -2.24 -5.37
C ILE A 48 -6.26 -1.87 -5.51
N ILE A 49 -5.67 -1.45 -4.40
CA ILE A 49 -4.25 -1.05 -4.32
C ILE A 49 -3.55 -1.91 -3.28
N PRO A 50 -2.70 -2.87 -3.66
CA PRO A 50 -1.69 -3.41 -2.76
C PRO A 50 -0.78 -2.27 -2.31
N TYR A 51 -0.72 -2.00 -1.00
CA TYR A 51 0.01 -0.88 -0.40
C TYR A 51 1.03 -1.40 0.60
N CYS A 52 2.31 -1.37 0.23
CA CYS A 52 3.42 -1.95 0.97
C CYS A 52 4.03 -0.92 1.93
N VAL A 53 3.96 -1.17 3.22
CA VAL A 53 4.65 -0.43 4.27
C VAL A 53 5.89 -1.23 4.66
N VAL A 54 7.09 -0.70 4.40
CA VAL A 54 8.35 -1.40 4.66
C VAL A 54 8.83 -1.10 6.07
N HIS A 55 9.05 -2.15 6.86
CA HIS A 55 9.50 -2.08 8.25
C HIS A 55 10.81 -2.85 8.45
N HIS A 56 11.87 -2.15 8.81
CA HIS A 56 13.14 -2.74 9.22
C HIS A 56 13.08 -3.08 10.71
N THR A 57 12.77 -4.33 11.01
CA THR A 57 12.54 -4.80 12.41
C THR A 57 13.77 -4.69 13.31
N ARG A 58 14.99 -4.76 12.74
CA ARG A 58 16.24 -4.64 13.51
C ARG A 58 16.39 -3.26 14.14
N ASP A 59 16.11 -2.21 13.39
CA ASP A 59 16.35 -0.82 13.78
C ASP A 59 15.07 -0.08 14.14
N ASP A 60 13.93 -0.75 14.03
CA ASP A 60 12.57 -0.21 14.18
C ASP A 60 12.35 1.06 13.35
N THR A 61 12.69 0.96 12.06
CA THR A 61 12.56 2.04 11.10
C THR A 61 11.67 1.65 9.94
N TYR A 62 11.03 2.65 9.33
CA TYR A 62 10.15 2.47 8.17
C TYR A 62 10.71 3.26 6.99
N LEU A 63 10.55 2.72 5.78
CA LEU A 63 10.90 3.44 4.56
C LEU A 63 9.90 4.55 4.32
N LEU A 64 10.38 5.78 4.32
CA LEU A 64 9.64 6.96 3.91
C LEU A 64 10.15 7.39 2.54
N THR A 65 9.27 7.50 1.55
CA THR A 65 9.62 7.97 0.21
C THR A 65 9.10 9.38 -0.02
N ARG A 66 9.73 10.10 -0.95
CA ARG A 66 9.31 11.44 -1.38
C ARG A 66 9.24 11.50 -2.89
N ARG A 67 8.08 11.89 -3.43
CA ARG A 67 7.91 12.03 -4.88
C ARG A 67 8.59 13.30 -5.40
N LEU A 68 9.44 13.11 -6.40
CA LEU A 68 10.12 14.21 -7.10
C LEU A 68 9.26 14.75 -8.26
N ARG A 69 9.61 15.93 -8.78
CA ARG A 69 8.87 16.59 -9.88
C ARG A 69 8.74 15.79 -11.17
N ARG A 70 9.57 14.76 -11.36
CA ARG A 70 9.57 13.90 -12.56
C ARG A 70 8.54 12.76 -12.50
N SER A 71 7.87 12.56 -11.36
CA SER A 71 6.82 11.54 -11.26
C SER A 71 5.60 11.94 -12.11
N SER A 72 4.89 10.95 -12.66
CA SER A 72 3.70 11.16 -13.49
C SER A 72 2.52 11.76 -12.72
N GLU A 73 2.42 11.46 -11.42
CA GLU A 73 1.33 11.93 -10.55
C GLU A 73 1.65 13.33 -9.98
N LYS A 74 1.27 14.36 -10.73
CA LYS A 74 1.57 15.76 -10.39
C LYS A 74 0.95 16.24 -9.07
N ARG A 75 -0.18 15.66 -8.67
CA ARG A 75 -0.90 16.03 -7.43
C ARG A 75 -0.14 15.64 -6.16
N LEU A 76 0.74 14.63 -6.26
CA LEU A 76 1.53 14.12 -5.14
C LEU A 76 3.00 14.61 -5.14
N HIS A 77 3.35 15.55 -6.02
CA HIS A 77 4.72 16.11 -6.05
C HIS A 77 5.11 16.71 -4.71
N HIS A 78 6.29 16.34 -4.23
CA HIS A 78 6.90 16.76 -2.96
C HIS A 78 6.20 16.23 -1.70
N LEU A 79 5.11 15.45 -1.82
CA LEU A 79 4.55 14.76 -0.67
C LEU A 79 5.39 13.52 -0.32
N TYR A 80 5.38 13.22 0.96
CA TYR A 80 5.98 12.00 1.49
C TYR A 80 4.95 10.87 1.48
N SER A 81 5.42 9.67 1.16
CA SER A 81 4.65 8.43 1.21
C SER A 81 5.31 7.42 2.13
N LEU A 82 4.53 6.85 3.05
CA LEU A 82 4.95 5.77 3.94
C LEU A 82 4.72 4.39 3.32
N GLY A 83 4.00 4.33 2.22
CA GLY A 83 3.77 3.09 1.49
C GLY A 83 4.05 3.21 0.00
N ILE A 84 4.30 2.06 -0.59
CA ILE A 84 4.57 1.87 -2.02
C ILE A 84 3.46 0.99 -2.57
N GLY A 85 2.93 1.32 -3.73
CA GLY A 85 1.89 0.50 -4.33
C GLY A 85 1.24 1.16 -5.54
N GLY A 86 0.46 0.37 -6.24
CA GLY A 86 -0.24 0.80 -7.44
C GLY A 86 -1.41 -0.11 -7.78
N HIS A 87 -2.01 0.15 -8.93
CA HIS A 87 -3.19 -0.59 -9.38
C HIS A 87 -2.85 -2.02 -9.76
N VAL A 88 -3.78 -2.93 -9.50
CA VAL A 88 -3.72 -4.30 -10.03
C VAL A 88 -4.08 -4.26 -11.52
N ASN A 89 -3.17 -4.76 -12.36
CA ASN A 89 -3.29 -4.76 -13.81
C ASN A 89 -3.73 -6.14 -14.35
N PRO A 90 -4.31 -6.23 -15.56
CA PRO A 90 -4.73 -7.52 -16.13
C PRO A 90 -3.62 -8.59 -16.17
N GLY A 91 -2.37 -8.21 -16.44
CA GLY A 91 -1.22 -9.13 -16.50
C GLY A 91 -0.82 -9.71 -15.15
N ASP A 92 -1.17 -9.05 -14.04
CA ASP A 92 -0.76 -9.46 -12.69
C ASP A 92 -1.38 -10.82 -12.29
N GLY A 93 -2.56 -11.15 -12.85
CA GLY A 93 -3.28 -12.40 -12.59
C GLY A 93 -2.93 -13.60 -13.47
N GLU A 94 -1.99 -13.49 -14.40
CA GLU A 94 -1.71 -14.56 -15.37
C GLU A 94 -1.04 -15.81 -14.76
N ARG A 95 -0.30 -15.65 -13.67
CA ARG A 95 0.51 -16.74 -13.06
C ARG A 95 0.18 -16.99 -11.60
N GLU A 96 -0.46 -16.05 -10.93
CA GLU A 96 -0.77 -16.10 -9.51
C GLU A 96 -2.02 -15.26 -9.20
N ASP A 97 -2.35 -15.14 -7.93
CA ASP A 97 -3.39 -14.23 -7.46
C ASP A 97 -3.13 -12.77 -7.93
N PRO A 98 -4.11 -12.08 -8.54
CA PRO A 98 -3.90 -10.73 -9.09
C PRO A 98 -3.40 -9.70 -8.08
N VAL A 99 -3.83 -9.80 -6.81
CA VAL A 99 -3.36 -8.91 -5.73
C VAL A 99 -1.88 -9.19 -5.45
N VAL A 100 -1.50 -10.47 -5.41
CA VAL A 100 -0.11 -10.88 -5.19
C VAL A 100 0.77 -10.46 -6.37
N GLY A 101 0.31 -10.69 -7.60
CA GLY A 101 1.04 -10.27 -8.81
C GLY A 101 1.24 -8.76 -8.87
N GLY A 102 0.19 -7.98 -8.57
CA GLY A 102 0.28 -6.53 -8.49
C GLY A 102 1.27 -6.06 -7.42
N LEU A 103 1.23 -6.68 -6.23
CA LEU A 103 2.17 -6.39 -5.15
C LEU A 103 3.62 -6.67 -5.58
N ARG A 104 3.89 -7.85 -6.18
CA ARG A 104 5.24 -8.22 -6.65
C ARG A 104 5.75 -7.29 -7.73
N ARG A 105 4.89 -6.93 -8.69
CA ARG A 105 5.26 -6.01 -9.78
C ARG A 105 5.63 -4.64 -9.23
N GLU A 106 4.77 -4.02 -8.40
CA GLU A 106 5.04 -2.71 -7.80
C GLU A 106 6.31 -2.74 -6.93
N TRP A 107 6.49 -3.81 -6.14
CA TRP A 107 7.72 -4.02 -5.38
C TRP A 107 8.95 -4.03 -6.28
N ALA A 108 8.93 -4.82 -7.35
CA ALA A 108 10.06 -4.94 -8.27
C ALA A 108 10.31 -3.66 -9.09
N GLU A 109 9.28 -2.87 -9.38
CA GLU A 109 9.41 -1.61 -10.12
C GLU A 109 10.00 -0.48 -9.27
N GLU A 110 9.60 -0.37 -8.00
CA GLU A 110 9.96 0.76 -7.16
C GLU A 110 11.08 0.47 -6.15
N ILE A 111 11.32 -0.79 -5.80
CA ILE A 111 12.25 -1.20 -4.73
C ILE A 111 13.40 -2.05 -5.26
N ARG A 112 14.56 -1.83 -4.66
CA ARG A 112 15.72 -2.74 -4.70
C ARG A 112 15.92 -3.31 -3.29
N CYS A 113 15.86 -4.63 -3.17
CA CYS A 113 16.09 -5.34 -1.92
C CYS A 113 16.97 -6.56 -2.18
N ALA A 114 18.13 -6.62 -1.56
CA ALA A 114 19.12 -7.70 -1.76
C ALA A 114 18.83 -8.96 -0.94
N SER A 115 17.89 -8.88 0.01
CA SER A 115 17.46 -10.02 0.83
C SER A 115 16.00 -10.39 0.55
N PRO A 116 15.58 -11.64 0.85
CA PRO A 116 14.16 -11.96 0.87
C PRO A 116 13.39 -11.04 1.79
N ALA A 117 12.16 -10.71 1.43
CA ALA A 117 11.26 -9.96 2.30
C ALA A 117 9.93 -10.69 2.45
N ARG A 118 9.26 -10.51 3.59
CA ARG A 118 7.94 -11.07 3.84
C ARG A 118 6.91 -9.97 3.89
N ALA A 119 5.91 -10.05 3.02
CA ALA A 119 4.77 -9.15 3.00
C ALA A 119 3.56 -9.83 3.65
N SER A 120 3.03 -9.24 4.71
CA SER A 120 1.86 -9.74 5.43
C SER A 120 0.72 -8.75 5.31
N LEU A 121 -0.47 -9.16 4.82
CA LEU A 121 -1.65 -8.31 4.81
C LEU A 121 -2.09 -8.05 6.25
N VAL A 122 -2.04 -6.81 6.69
CA VAL A 122 -2.30 -6.42 8.09
C VAL A 122 -3.54 -5.54 8.25
N ALA A 123 -3.92 -4.79 7.23
CA ALA A 123 -5.07 -3.89 7.31
C ALA A 123 -5.72 -3.62 5.95
N LEU A 124 -6.93 -3.08 6.01
CA LEU A 124 -7.61 -2.41 4.90
C LEU A 124 -7.60 -0.91 5.19
N LEU A 125 -7.33 -0.11 4.16
CA LEU A 125 -7.30 1.34 4.25
C LEU A 125 -8.37 1.94 3.33
N ASN A 126 -9.27 2.75 3.92
CA ASN A 126 -10.22 3.56 3.17
C ASN A 126 -10.13 5.02 3.61
N ASP A 127 -10.13 5.92 2.64
CA ASP A 127 -10.09 7.36 2.86
C ASP A 127 -11.03 8.09 1.91
N ASP A 128 -12.09 8.65 2.46
CA ASP A 128 -13.10 9.42 1.70
C ASP A 128 -12.84 10.93 1.71
N SER A 129 -11.69 11.38 2.23
CA SER A 129 -11.37 12.80 2.39
C SER A 129 -11.11 13.54 1.07
N SER A 130 -10.76 12.81 0.01
CA SER A 130 -10.51 13.38 -1.31
C SER A 130 -11.20 12.58 -2.42
N PRO A 131 -11.47 13.20 -3.58
CA PRO A 131 -12.02 12.47 -4.73
C PRO A 131 -11.11 11.31 -5.19
N VAL A 132 -9.80 11.49 -5.13
CA VAL A 132 -8.83 10.45 -5.52
C VAL A 132 -8.85 9.30 -4.52
N SER A 133 -8.76 9.59 -3.22
CA SER A 133 -8.73 8.53 -2.18
C SER A 133 -10.03 7.73 -2.17
N ARG A 134 -11.17 8.40 -2.41
CA ARG A 134 -12.52 7.80 -2.36
C ARG A 134 -12.72 6.62 -3.30
N VAL A 135 -12.05 6.58 -4.44
CA VAL A 135 -12.19 5.53 -5.44
C VAL A 135 -11.15 4.40 -5.28
N HIS A 136 -10.38 4.42 -4.19
CA HIS A 136 -9.34 3.44 -3.91
C HIS A 136 -9.56 2.72 -2.59
N LEU A 137 -9.27 1.43 -2.55
CA LEU A 137 -9.18 0.60 -1.35
C LEU A 137 -7.76 0.07 -1.21
N GLY A 138 -7.07 0.46 -0.14
CA GLY A 138 -5.73 -0.06 0.18
C GLY A 138 -5.82 -1.43 0.86
N LEU A 139 -5.09 -2.40 0.33
CA LEU A 139 -4.73 -3.63 1.01
C LEU A 139 -3.34 -3.41 1.60
N VAL A 140 -3.26 -3.10 2.88
CA VAL A 140 -2.01 -2.71 3.54
C VAL A 140 -1.20 -3.95 3.90
N PHE A 141 -0.05 -4.08 3.27
CA PHE A 141 0.95 -5.12 3.55
C PHE A 141 2.09 -4.54 4.36
N LEU A 142 2.36 -5.12 5.53
CA LEU A 142 3.60 -4.87 6.24
C LEU A 142 4.69 -5.74 5.59
N VAL A 143 5.72 -5.11 5.07
CA VAL A 143 6.83 -5.78 4.39
C VAL A 143 8.07 -5.72 5.26
N GLU A 144 8.56 -6.89 5.65
CA GLU A 144 9.71 -7.05 6.54
C GLU A 144 10.86 -7.72 5.78
N PRO A 145 11.88 -6.95 5.36
CA PRO A 145 13.09 -7.50 4.76
C PRO A 145 13.89 -8.29 5.81
N ALA A 146 14.47 -9.42 5.38
CA ALA A 146 15.18 -10.32 6.30
C ALA A 146 16.45 -9.68 6.87
N ASP A 147 17.19 -8.91 6.08
CA ASP A 147 18.56 -8.55 6.49
C ASP A 147 19.17 -7.30 5.84
N SER A 148 18.51 -6.57 4.96
CA SER A 148 19.19 -5.55 4.20
C SER A 148 18.48 -4.21 4.15
N LEU A 149 19.27 -3.20 3.82
CA LEU A 149 18.75 -1.91 3.41
C LEU A 149 17.88 -2.09 2.16
N VAL A 150 16.74 -1.48 2.20
CA VAL A 150 15.84 -1.34 1.06
C VAL A 150 16.10 0.02 0.44
N GLU A 151 16.34 0.04 -0.85
CA GLU A 151 16.58 1.25 -1.61
C GLU A 151 15.47 1.48 -2.63
N VAL A 152 15.18 2.74 -2.90
CA VAL A 152 14.27 3.12 -3.99
C VAL A 152 14.98 2.92 -5.32
N ARG A 153 14.34 2.24 -6.26
CA ARG A 153 14.90 1.97 -7.60
C ARG A 153 14.81 3.17 -8.52
N GLU A 154 13.68 3.85 -8.55
CA GLU A 154 13.41 4.98 -9.43
C GLU A 154 13.95 6.32 -8.84
N VAL A 155 15.25 6.40 -8.55
CA VAL A 155 15.89 7.55 -7.90
C VAL A 155 15.71 8.90 -8.63
N GLU A 156 15.29 8.89 -9.89
CA GLU A 156 14.93 10.12 -10.61
C GLU A 156 13.52 10.63 -10.27
N LYS A 157 12.66 9.76 -9.73
CA LYS A 157 11.25 10.03 -9.40
C LYS A 157 10.97 10.04 -7.91
N LEU A 158 11.74 9.26 -7.15
CA LEU A 158 11.56 9.03 -5.73
C LEU A 158 12.88 9.19 -4.97
N GLU A 159 12.82 9.78 -3.80
CA GLU A 159 13.85 9.69 -2.75
C GLU A 159 13.33 8.80 -1.64
N GLY A 160 14.20 7.98 -1.02
CA GLY A 160 13.85 7.10 0.08
C GLY A 160 14.78 7.27 1.28
N GLU A 161 14.23 7.27 2.49
CA GLU A 161 14.96 7.31 3.75
C GLU A 161 14.28 6.38 4.77
N SER A 162 15.06 5.57 5.49
CA SER A 162 14.55 4.76 6.59
C SER A 162 14.58 5.55 7.88
N LEU A 163 13.41 5.78 8.49
CA LEU A 163 13.23 6.62 9.67
C LEU A 163 12.43 5.89 10.76
N SER A 164 12.75 6.16 12.03
CA SER A 164 11.84 5.83 13.13
C SER A 164 10.55 6.65 13.05
N LEU A 165 9.47 6.18 13.65
CA LEU A 165 8.20 6.93 13.70
C LEU A 165 8.38 8.31 14.35
N GLU A 166 9.24 8.42 15.38
CA GLU A 166 9.52 9.71 16.00
C GLU A 166 10.21 10.67 15.05
N ALA A 167 11.24 10.22 14.34
CA ALA A 167 11.94 11.05 13.36
C ALA A 167 11.04 11.43 12.16
N MET A 168 10.12 10.54 11.79
CA MET A 168 9.18 10.72 10.69
C MET A 168 8.11 11.78 11.00
N ARG A 169 7.80 12.02 12.28
CA ARG A 169 6.78 12.99 12.75
C ARG A 169 6.98 14.40 12.18
N ARG A 170 8.24 14.82 11.93
CA ARG A 170 8.55 16.12 11.30
C ARG A 170 7.98 16.28 9.89
N HIS A 171 7.72 15.17 9.21
CA HIS A 171 7.20 15.15 7.83
C HIS A 171 5.68 14.97 7.75
N TYR A 172 5.00 14.75 8.89
CA TYR A 172 3.59 14.38 8.97
C TYR A 172 2.66 15.27 8.12
N LEU A 173 2.77 16.61 8.27
CA LEU A 173 1.94 17.56 7.52
C LEU A 173 2.24 17.62 6.01
N SER A 174 3.36 17.03 5.59
CA SER A 174 3.76 16.92 4.19
C SER A 174 3.56 15.50 3.64
N MET A 175 2.95 14.60 4.40
CA MET A 175 2.59 13.26 3.93
C MET A 175 1.25 13.32 3.17
N GLU A 176 1.09 12.41 2.22
CA GLU A 176 -0.21 12.12 1.62
C GLU A 176 -1.17 11.54 2.66
N SER A 177 -2.48 11.67 2.45
CA SER A 177 -3.50 11.30 3.46
C SER A 177 -3.41 9.83 3.90
N TRP A 178 -3.19 8.91 2.98
CA TRP A 178 -3.00 7.49 3.31
C TRP A 178 -1.81 7.25 4.23
N SER A 179 -0.71 7.95 3.97
CA SER A 179 0.50 7.86 4.80
C SER A 179 0.31 8.46 6.18
N GLN A 180 -0.48 9.54 6.31
CA GLN A 180 -0.85 10.09 7.62
C GLN A 180 -1.69 9.08 8.42
N LEU A 181 -2.68 8.44 7.78
CA LEU A 181 -3.51 7.43 8.42
C LEU A 181 -2.70 6.21 8.87
N VAL A 182 -1.76 5.72 8.02
CA VAL A 182 -0.86 4.63 8.38
C VAL A 182 0.08 5.04 9.52
N PHE A 183 0.66 6.25 9.46
CA PHE A 183 1.52 6.77 10.51
C PHE A 183 0.80 6.83 11.87
N ASP A 184 -0.42 7.36 11.89
CA ASP A 184 -1.22 7.49 13.12
C ASP A 184 -1.53 6.13 13.73
N ASP A 185 -1.85 5.14 12.90
CA ASP A 185 -2.11 3.77 13.30
C ASP A 185 -0.87 3.06 13.87
N LEU A 186 0.27 3.19 13.20
CA LEU A 186 1.55 2.66 13.68
C LEU A 186 1.95 3.32 15.01
N ALA A 187 1.83 4.65 15.11
CA ALA A 187 2.16 5.40 16.32
C ALA A 187 1.24 5.04 17.50
N ALA A 188 0.01 4.63 17.24
CA ALA A 188 -0.91 4.11 18.25
C ALA A 188 -0.60 2.65 18.65
N GLY A 189 0.30 1.97 17.96
CA GLY A 189 0.65 0.56 18.18
C GLY A 189 -0.48 -0.40 17.85
N ALA A 190 -1.42 0.01 16.99
CA ALA A 190 -2.66 -0.74 16.75
C ALA A 190 -2.49 -1.91 15.77
N GLN A 191 -1.77 -1.72 14.67
CA GLN A 191 -1.80 -2.64 13.53
C GLN A 191 -0.73 -3.75 13.53
N THR A 192 0.29 -3.63 14.31
CA THR A 192 1.30 -4.70 14.45
C THR A 192 0.75 -5.99 15.12
N ARG A 193 -0.57 -6.04 15.39
CA ARG A 193 -1.21 -7.09 16.19
C ARG A 193 -2.26 -7.91 15.46
N VAL A 194 -2.13 -8.10 14.15
CA VAL A 194 -2.91 -9.15 13.49
C VAL A 194 -2.34 -10.50 13.94
N GLU A 195 -3.06 -11.22 14.80
CA GLU A 195 -2.61 -12.53 15.31
C GLU A 195 -2.27 -13.52 14.19
N LYS A 196 -2.95 -13.40 13.05
CA LYS A 196 -2.70 -14.20 11.86
C LYS A 196 -3.13 -13.45 10.59
N SER A 197 -2.15 -13.10 9.75
CA SER A 197 -2.45 -12.56 8.42
C SER A 197 -3.14 -13.61 7.53
N PRO A 198 -4.22 -13.25 6.82
CA PRO A 198 -4.87 -14.17 5.90
C PRO A 198 -4.13 -14.33 4.57
N LEU A 199 -3.17 -13.47 4.28
CA LEU A 199 -2.35 -13.49 3.07
C LEU A 199 -0.93 -13.09 3.41
N ILE A 200 0.00 -14.02 3.22
CA ILE A 200 1.43 -13.80 3.37
C ILE A 200 2.10 -14.10 2.03
N VAL A 201 2.97 -13.22 1.60
CA VAL A 201 3.69 -13.29 0.32
C VAL A 201 5.18 -13.18 0.61
N ASP A 202 5.95 -14.17 0.18
CA ASP A 202 7.41 -14.07 0.19
C ASP A 202 7.86 -13.34 -1.08
N LEU A 203 8.65 -12.29 -0.91
CA LEU A 203 9.23 -11.49 -1.98
C LEU A 203 10.69 -11.90 -2.15
N ASP A 204 11.02 -12.38 -3.35
CA ASP A 204 12.37 -12.82 -3.67
C ASP A 204 13.34 -11.64 -3.73
N PRO A 205 14.61 -11.84 -3.32
CA PRO A 205 15.63 -10.82 -3.51
C PRO A 205 15.86 -10.59 -4.99
N GLU A 206 16.31 -9.39 -5.32
CA GLU A 206 16.82 -9.14 -6.65
C GLU A 206 18.11 -9.92 -6.92
N PRO A 207 18.28 -10.45 -8.13
CA PRO A 207 19.55 -11.07 -8.54
C PRO A 207 20.69 -10.05 -8.64
#